data_6322db7431fb31af86c51476c70ea8ad
#
_entry.id   6322db7431fb31af86c51476c70ea8ad
#
_cell.length_a   1.000
_cell.length_b   1.000
_cell.length_c   1.000
_cell.angle_alpha   90.00
_cell.angle_beta   90.00
_cell.angle_gamma   90.00
#
_symmetry.space_group_name_H-M   'P 1'
#
loop_
_entity.id
_entity.type
_entity.pdbx_description
1 polymer ?
#
loop_
_entity_poly.entity_id
_entity_poly.type
_entity_poly.pdbx_seq_one_letter_code
_entity_poly.pdbx_strand_id
1 'polypeptide(L)'
;MEKALVAPGAPQAAPATGGSNQTAGLAEVERIRQYFPETWLWQNVITDANGKATLDVTVPDTITTWMLRAVALSKENGLGVAESQLTAFQPFFLSADLPYSAIRGEEFPVKVAIYNYLAQPQDVTVTLDKADWFDLLDESQKTVDIAPNEVGGVEFQIKPTKLGVGELKITAR
;
A
#
# COMPACT_ATOMS: atom_id res chain seq x y z
N MET A 1 -10.48 -53.56 15.04
CA MET A 1 -10.30 -52.95 13.71
C MET A 1 -10.55 -51.48 13.83
N GLU A 2 -9.48 -50.74 14.04
CA GLU A 2 -9.50 -49.30 14.29
C GLU A 2 -9.23 -48.61 12.97
N LYS A 3 -10.17 -47.78 12.53
CA LYS A 3 -10.10 -47.05 11.27
C LYS A 3 -9.54 -45.64 11.54
N ALA A 4 -8.26 -45.42 11.25
CA ALA A 4 -7.63 -44.10 11.32
C ALA A 4 -8.21 -43.15 10.26
N LEU A 5 -8.72 -41.99 10.70
CA LEU A 5 -9.11 -40.89 9.86
C LEU A 5 -7.84 -40.12 9.44
N VAL A 6 -7.54 -40.06 8.16
CA VAL A 6 -6.47 -39.24 7.57
C VAL A 6 -7.03 -37.85 7.35
N ALA A 7 -6.43 -36.85 7.99
CA ALA A 7 -6.70 -35.44 7.74
C ALA A 7 -6.15 -34.98 6.36
N PRO A 8 -6.84 -34.12 5.63
CA PRO A 8 -6.32 -33.57 4.36
C PRO A 8 -5.12 -32.68 4.61
N GLY A 9 -4.04 -32.94 3.86
CA GLY A 9 -2.76 -32.26 3.99
C GLY A 9 -2.82 -30.79 3.62
N ALA A 10 -2.04 -30.01 4.34
CA ALA A 10 -1.76 -28.61 4.04
C ALA A 10 -1.04 -28.48 2.68
N PRO A 11 -1.26 -27.40 1.93
CA PRO A 11 -0.57 -27.17 0.66
C PRO A 11 0.94 -26.98 0.94
N GLN A 12 1.75 -27.84 0.33
CA GLN A 12 3.21 -27.71 0.31
C GLN A 12 3.61 -26.51 -0.52
N ALA A 13 4.44 -25.65 0.08
CA ALA A 13 5.12 -24.59 -0.62
C ALA A 13 6.07 -25.20 -1.68
N ALA A 14 6.01 -24.72 -2.91
CA ALA A 14 6.93 -25.07 -3.98
C ALA A 14 8.34 -24.58 -3.64
N PRO A 15 9.41 -25.33 -4.03
CA PRO A 15 10.78 -24.91 -3.78
C PRO A 15 11.13 -23.70 -4.65
N ALA A 16 11.57 -22.62 -4.02
CA ALA A 16 12.17 -21.49 -4.71
C ALA A 16 13.47 -21.94 -5.39
N THR A 17 13.46 -21.96 -6.71
CA THR A 17 14.67 -22.11 -7.53
C THR A 17 15.53 -20.86 -7.39
N GLY A 18 16.78 -21.05 -6.97
CA GLY A 18 17.76 -20.01 -6.78
C GLY A 18 18.03 -19.19 -8.06
N GLY A 19 18.14 -17.90 -7.88
CA GLY A 19 18.53 -16.96 -8.90
C GLY A 19 19.22 -15.76 -8.29
N SER A 20 20.51 -15.64 -8.57
CA SER A 20 21.37 -14.45 -8.66
C SER A 20 21.24 -13.37 -7.56
N ASN A 21 22.35 -13.17 -6.85
CA ASN A 21 22.72 -11.94 -6.15
C ASN A 21 22.49 -10.72 -7.06
N GLN A 22 21.32 -10.09 -6.94
CA GLN A 22 21.14 -8.70 -7.30
C GLN A 22 21.18 -7.94 -5.98
N THR A 23 22.12 -7.03 -5.86
CA THR A 23 22.06 -5.89 -4.93
C THR A 23 20.74 -5.18 -5.22
N ALA A 24 19.72 -5.57 -4.50
CA ALA A 24 18.39 -4.96 -4.62
C ALA A 24 18.45 -3.58 -3.96
N GLY A 25 18.89 -2.58 -4.73
CA GLY A 25 18.50 -1.22 -4.47
C GLY A 25 16.98 -1.16 -4.46
N LEU A 26 16.41 -0.32 -3.63
CA LEU A 26 14.96 -0.06 -3.62
C LEU A 26 14.54 0.25 -5.07
N ALA A 27 13.51 -0.44 -5.56
CA ALA A 27 12.99 -0.21 -6.90
C ALA A 27 12.57 1.26 -7.05
N GLU A 28 12.80 1.82 -8.23
CA GLU A 28 12.33 3.17 -8.54
C GLU A 28 10.81 3.24 -8.31
N VAL A 29 10.33 4.29 -7.63
CA VAL A 29 8.91 4.43 -7.30
C VAL A 29 8.15 4.74 -8.58
N GLU A 30 7.56 3.73 -9.19
CA GLU A 30 6.76 3.87 -10.42
C GLU A 30 5.35 4.44 -10.13
N ARG A 31 4.89 4.38 -8.88
CA ARG A 31 3.52 4.75 -8.54
C ARG A 31 3.40 5.43 -7.18
N ILE A 32 2.73 6.57 -7.19
CA ILE A 32 2.32 7.27 -5.96
C ILE A 32 1.05 6.58 -5.42
N ARG A 33 1.04 6.27 -4.14
CA ARG A 33 -0.15 5.76 -3.44
C ARG A 33 -1.16 6.88 -3.27
N GLN A 34 -2.35 6.74 -3.88
CA GLN A 34 -3.39 7.77 -3.85
C GLN A 34 -4.82 7.20 -3.94
N TYR A 35 -4.96 5.91 -4.17
CA TYR A 35 -6.25 5.26 -4.33
C TYR A 35 -6.63 4.51 -3.04
N PHE A 36 -7.44 5.16 -2.18
CA PHE A 36 -7.87 4.66 -0.87
C PHE A 36 -9.40 4.70 -0.74
N PRO A 37 -10.15 3.88 -1.49
CA PRO A 37 -11.60 3.86 -1.40
C PRO A 37 -12.07 3.18 -0.10
N GLU A 38 -13.21 3.63 0.45
CA GLU A 38 -13.88 2.94 1.56
C GLU A 38 -14.54 1.64 1.10
N THR A 39 -15.11 1.65 -0.11
CA THR A 39 -15.67 0.48 -0.79
C THR A 39 -14.96 0.32 -2.11
N TRP A 40 -14.35 -0.84 -2.34
CA TRP A 40 -13.57 -1.06 -3.55
C TRP A 40 -14.45 -1.40 -4.75
N LEU A 41 -15.28 -2.46 -4.63
CA LEU A 41 -16.11 -2.96 -5.73
C LEU A 41 -17.57 -3.03 -5.32
N TRP A 42 -18.43 -2.41 -6.15
CA TRP A 42 -19.86 -2.54 -6.03
C TRP A 42 -20.46 -2.53 -7.45
N GLN A 43 -20.51 -3.71 -8.08
CA GLN A 43 -20.86 -3.82 -9.49
C GLN A 43 -21.83 -4.97 -9.75
N ASN A 44 -22.71 -4.78 -10.72
CA ASN A 44 -23.54 -5.84 -11.29
C ASN A 44 -22.86 -6.36 -12.56
N VAL A 45 -22.69 -7.67 -12.65
CA VAL A 45 -22.01 -8.33 -13.75
C VAL A 45 -22.94 -9.38 -14.34
N ILE A 46 -22.98 -9.46 -15.66
CA ILE A 46 -23.73 -10.51 -16.38
C ILE A 46 -22.73 -11.58 -16.81
N THR A 47 -23.01 -12.83 -16.46
CA THR A 47 -22.16 -13.96 -16.87
C THR A 47 -22.37 -14.31 -18.35
N ASP A 48 -21.35 -14.90 -18.95
CA ASP A 48 -21.44 -15.49 -20.27
C ASP A 48 -22.31 -16.79 -20.29
N ALA A 49 -22.40 -17.45 -21.43
CA ALA A 49 -23.13 -18.70 -21.58
C ALA A 49 -22.58 -19.87 -20.74
N ASN A 50 -21.35 -19.76 -20.27
CA ASN A 50 -20.70 -20.74 -19.39
C ASN A 50 -20.83 -20.39 -17.90
N GLY A 51 -21.58 -19.34 -17.57
CA GLY A 51 -21.74 -18.85 -16.19
C GLY A 51 -20.52 -18.11 -15.65
N LYS A 52 -19.62 -17.62 -16.52
CA LYS A 52 -18.39 -16.89 -16.11
C LYS A 52 -18.50 -15.41 -16.40
N ALA A 53 -17.92 -14.61 -15.52
CA ALA A 53 -17.67 -13.20 -15.75
C ALA A 53 -16.25 -12.87 -15.26
N THR A 54 -15.56 -12.01 -15.99
CA THR A 54 -14.23 -11.52 -15.64
C THR A 54 -14.30 -10.00 -15.52
N LEU A 55 -13.66 -9.49 -14.48
CA LEU A 55 -13.58 -8.08 -14.20
C LEU A 55 -12.13 -7.69 -13.96
N ASP A 56 -11.59 -6.83 -14.81
CA ASP A 56 -10.26 -6.25 -14.60
C ASP A 56 -10.37 -5.05 -13.66
N VAL A 57 -9.64 -5.10 -12.55
CA VAL A 57 -9.75 -4.09 -11.50
C VAL A 57 -8.38 -3.64 -11.02
N THR A 58 -8.28 -2.38 -10.64
CA THR A 58 -7.10 -1.87 -9.96
C THR A 58 -7.25 -2.09 -8.46
N VAL A 59 -6.28 -2.78 -7.85
CA VAL A 59 -6.26 -2.99 -6.41
C VAL A 59 -5.97 -1.67 -5.71
N PRO A 60 -6.73 -1.30 -4.66
CA PRO A 60 -6.47 -0.10 -3.87
C PRO A 60 -5.09 -0.12 -3.21
N ASP A 61 -4.57 1.07 -2.92
CA ASP A 61 -3.26 1.27 -2.28
C ASP A 61 -3.29 1.06 -0.75
N THR A 62 -4.41 0.58 -0.22
CA THR A 62 -4.58 0.22 1.19
C THR A 62 -3.82 -1.06 1.52
N ILE A 63 -3.29 -1.14 2.74
CA ILE A 63 -2.69 -2.36 3.30
C ILE A 63 -3.77 -3.02 4.14
N THR A 64 -4.55 -3.90 3.52
CA THR A 64 -5.68 -4.56 4.17
C THR A 64 -6.08 -5.85 3.46
N THR A 65 -6.89 -6.65 4.11
CA THR A 65 -7.56 -7.80 3.48
C THR A 65 -8.98 -7.39 3.07
N TRP A 66 -9.22 -7.34 1.77
CA TRP A 66 -10.52 -7.09 1.19
C TRP A 66 -11.37 -8.36 1.23
N MET A 67 -12.53 -8.27 1.85
CA MET A 67 -13.53 -9.34 1.83
C MET A 67 -14.40 -9.16 0.57
N LEU A 68 -14.38 -10.17 -0.28
CA LEU A 68 -15.13 -10.21 -1.53
C LEU A 68 -16.37 -11.08 -1.33
N ARG A 69 -17.53 -10.54 -1.64
CA ARG A 69 -18.80 -11.28 -1.64
C ARG A 69 -19.46 -11.15 -2.99
N ALA A 70 -19.78 -12.28 -3.60
CA ALA A 70 -20.56 -12.37 -4.83
C ALA A 70 -21.93 -12.98 -4.54
N VAL A 71 -22.96 -12.35 -5.08
CA VAL A 71 -24.32 -12.87 -5.06
C VAL A 71 -24.74 -13.10 -6.49
N ALA A 72 -25.10 -14.33 -6.83
CA ALA A 72 -25.54 -14.72 -8.17
C ALA A 72 -27.00 -15.20 -8.16
N LEU A 73 -27.73 -14.84 -9.20
CA LEU A 73 -29.11 -15.29 -9.41
C LEU A 73 -29.20 -16.02 -10.74
N SER A 74 -29.71 -17.25 -10.71
CA SER A 74 -30.00 -18.05 -11.88
C SER A 74 -31.48 -18.43 -11.93
N LYS A 75 -32.04 -18.51 -13.16
CA LYS A 75 -33.42 -18.97 -13.35
C LYS A 75 -33.61 -20.43 -12.93
N GLU A 76 -32.59 -21.27 -13.11
CA GLU A 76 -32.68 -22.72 -12.88
C GLU A 76 -32.26 -23.10 -11.47
N ASN A 77 -31.23 -22.44 -10.95
CA ASN A 77 -30.60 -22.82 -9.67
C ASN A 77 -30.88 -21.84 -8.52
N GLY A 78 -31.63 -20.76 -8.78
CA GLY A 78 -31.96 -19.76 -7.75
C GLY A 78 -30.78 -18.87 -7.33
N LEU A 79 -30.71 -18.55 -6.05
CA LEU A 79 -29.74 -17.67 -5.46
C LEU A 79 -28.49 -18.44 -4.97
N GLY A 80 -27.33 -17.95 -5.35
CA GLY A 80 -26.03 -18.42 -4.84
C GLY A 80 -25.24 -17.29 -4.21
N VAL A 81 -24.48 -17.58 -3.16
CA VAL A 81 -23.56 -16.65 -2.50
C VAL A 81 -22.18 -17.29 -2.42
N ALA A 82 -21.16 -16.53 -2.73
CA ALA A 82 -19.77 -16.93 -2.56
C ALA A 82 -18.97 -15.81 -1.87
N GLU A 83 -18.03 -16.19 -1.06
CA GLU A 83 -17.11 -15.27 -0.39
C GLU A 83 -15.67 -15.68 -0.67
N SER A 84 -14.82 -14.68 -0.77
CA SER A 84 -13.37 -14.82 -0.95
C SER A 84 -12.68 -13.64 -0.29
N GLN A 85 -11.36 -13.68 -0.28
CA GLN A 85 -10.58 -12.56 0.25
C GLN A 85 -9.35 -12.31 -0.60
N LEU A 86 -8.94 -11.03 -0.64
CA LEU A 86 -7.71 -10.58 -1.28
C LEU A 86 -6.94 -9.70 -0.28
N THR A 87 -5.73 -10.12 0.08
CA THR A 87 -4.85 -9.30 0.91
C THR A 87 -3.99 -8.41 0.01
N ALA A 88 -4.17 -7.10 0.12
CA ALA A 88 -3.28 -6.10 -0.44
C ALA A 88 -2.21 -5.77 0.61
N PHE A 89 -0.95 -5.93 0.25
CA PHE A 89 0.19 -5.68 1.14
C PHE A 89 1.33 -5.02 0.37
N GLN A 90 1.95 -4.03 1.00
CA GLN A 90 3.14 -3.37 0.48
C GLN A 90 4.26 -3.48 1.53
N PRO A 91 5.36 -4.17 1.20
CA PRO A 91 6.41 -4.44 2.19
C PRO A 91 7.24 -3.22 2.56
N PHE A 92 7.21 -2.17 1.75
CA PHE A 92 7.89 -0.90 2.03
C PHE A 92 7.02 0.27 1.57
N PHE A 93 6.78 1.25 2.44
CA PHE A 93 6.00 2.45 2.09
C PHE A 93 6.24 3.61 3.06
N LEU A 94 5.83 4.81 2.61
CA LEU A 94 5.83 6.02 3.40
C LEU A 94 4.41 6.39 3.85
N SER A 95 4.33 7.05 5.00
CA SER A 95 3.13 7.74 5.47
C SER A 95 3.53 9.12 5.98
N ALA A 96 2.98 10.17 5.41
CA ALA A 96 3.18 11.54 5.90
C ALA A 96 2.02 11.93 6.82
N ASP A 97 2.35 12.45 8.00
CA ASP A 97 1.38 13.03 8.92
C ASP A 97 1.31 14.55 8.67
N LEU A 98 0.19 14.98 8.14
CA LEU A 98 -0.06 16.35 7.73
C LEU A 98 -1.28 16.90 8.46
N PRO A 99 -1.21 18.16 8.96
CA PRO A 99 -2.39 18.82 9.50
C PRO A 99 -3.42 19.07 8.39
N TYR A 100 -4.70 19.01 8.73
CA TYR A 100 -5.79 19.34 7.79
C TYR A 100 -5.66 20.76 7.21
N SER A 101 -5.14 21.69 8.00
CA SER A 101 -4.88 23.07 7.59
C SER A 101 -3.69 23.65 8.34
N ALA A 102 -2.99 24.59 7.73
CA ALA A 102 -1.89 25.33 8.33
C ALA A 102 -2.08 26.84 8.12
N ILE A 103 -1.55 27.62 9.05
CA ILE A 103 -1.61 29.08 8.97
C ILE A 103 -0.42 29.58 8.16
N ARG A 104 -0.65 30.49 7.22
CA ARG A 104 0.43 31.12 6.45
C ARG A 104 1.41 31.83 7.39
N GLY A 105 2.69 31.52 7.27
CA GLY A 105 3.78 32.06 8.08
C GLY A 105 4.04 31.33 9.38
N GLU A 106 3.25 30.32 9.73
CA GLU A 106 3.52 29.42 10.85
C GLU A 106 4.49 28.31 10.45
N GLU A 107 5.39 27.95 11.35
CA GLU A 107 6.37 26.87 11.14
C GLU A 107 5.83 25.59 11.78
N PHE A 108 5.82 24.49 11.02
CA PHE A 108 5.41 23.20 11.55
C PHE A 108 6.20 22.04 10.93
N PRO A 109 6.35 20.92 11.65
CA PRO A 109 7.01 19.74 11.14
C PRO A 109 6.09 18.90 10.27
N VAL A 110 6.58 18.51 9.10
CA VAL A 110 6.04 17.42 8.29
C VAL A 110 6.71 16.13 8.75
N LYS A 111 5.98 15.28 9.44
CA LYS A 111 6.46 14.00 9.93
C LYS A 111 6.23 12.93 8.88
N VAL A 112 7.29 12.19 8.56
CA VAL A 112 7.24 11.09 7.59
C VAL A 112 7.64 9.81 8.30
N ALA A 113 6.71 8.88 8.40
CA ALA A 113 6.97 7.53 8.87
C ALA A 113 7.31 6.63 7.67
N ILE A 114 8.33 5.80 7.83
CA ILE A 114 8.82 4.86 6.82
C ILE A 114 8.67 3.45 7.38
N TYR A 115 7.87 2.63 6.74
CA TYR A 115 7.59 1.26 7.17
C TYR A 115 8.44 0.29 6.35
N ASN A 116 9.31 -0.46 7.04
CA ASN A 116 10.13 -1.50 6.45
C ASN A 116 9.67 -2.88 6.93
N TYR A 117 8.82 -3.55 6.16
CA TYR A 117 8.41 -4.95 6.38
C TYR A 117 9.25 -5.94 5.56
N LEU A 118 10.35 -5.48 4.96
CA LEU A 118 11.30 -6.37 4.30
C LEU A 118 12.12 -7.15 5.33
N ALA A 119 12.68 -8.27 4.91
CA ALA A 119 13.55 -9.10 5.75
C ALA A 119 14.98 -8.54 5.91
N GLN A 120 15.29 -7.43 5.26
CA GLN A 120 16.60 -6.79 5.24
C GLN A 120 16.50 -5.36 5.83
N PRO A 121 17.54 -4.87 6.51
CA PRO A 121 17.61 -3.46 6.88
C PRO A 121 17.69 -2.59 5.61
N GLN A 122 17.21 -1.36 5.69
CA GLN A 122 17.19 -0.41 4.57
C GLN A 122 17.77 0.93 5.00
N ASP A 123 18.78 1.39 4.26
CA ASP A 123 19.26 2.77 4.31
C ASP A 123 18.39 3.61 3.38
N VAL A 124 17.53 4.43 3.95
CA VAL A 124 16.50 5.15 3.19
C VAL A 124 16.81 6.64 3.16
N THR A 125 16.99 7.18 1.98
CA THR A 125 17.07 8.62 1.75
C THR A 125 15.69 9.15 1.41
N VAL A 126 15.14 9.97 2.30
CA VAL A 126 13.85 10.64 2.12
C VAL A 126 14.09 12.05 1.61
N THR A 127 13.43 12.40 0.53
CA THR A 127 13.52 13.72 -0.12
C THR A 127 12.16 14.40 -0.09
N LEU A 128 12.11 15.63 0.42
CA LEU A 128 10.97 16.54 0.26
C LEU A 128 11.27 17.49 -0.89
N ASP A 129 10.49 17.42 -1.97
CA ASP A 129 10.61 18.29 -3.12
C ASP A 129 10.20 19.72 -2.75
N LYS A 130 10.97 20.70 -3.19
CA LYS A 130 10.63 22.12 -3.00
C LYS A 130 9.42 22.49 -3.85
N ALA A 131 8.56 23.32 -3.29
CA ALA A 131 7.43 23.91 -3.99
C ALA A 131 7.37 25.43 -3.71
N ASP A 132 6.64 26.15 -4.52
CA ASP A 132 6.58 27.62 -4.48
C ASP A 132 5.65 28.19 -3.39
N TRP A 133 4.94 27.33 -2.67
CA TRP A 133 3.95 27.70 -1.66
C TRP A 133 4.46 27.59 -0.21
N PHE A 134 5.66 27.02 0.00
CA PHE A 134 6.29 26.96 1.31
C PHE A 134 7.81 27.18 1.23
N ASP A 135 8.38 27.66 2.31
CA ASP A 135 9.81 27.66 2.55
C ASP A 135 10.19 26.40 3.32
N LEU A 136 11.19 25.67 2.84
CA LEU A 136 11.78 24.56 3.55
C LEU A 136 12.89 25.10 4.48
N LEU A 137 12.74 24.88 5.78
CA LEU A 137 13.64 25.41 6.81
C LEU A 137 14.75 24.44 7.17
N ASP A 138 14.66 23.22 6.68
CA ASP A 138 15.59 22.12 6.88
C ASP A 138 16.31 21.72 5.59
N GLU A 139 17.15 20.68 5.71
CA GLU A 139 17.68 19.99 4.54
C GLU A 139 16.56 19.28 3.78
N SER A 140 16.62 19.32 2.44
CA SER A 140 15.62 18.67 1.58
C SER A 140 15.73 17.16 1.52
N GLN A 141 16.85 16.61 2.02
CA GLN A 141 17.12 15.16 2.06
C GLN A 141 17.57 14.76 3.45
N LYS A 142 17.02 13.68 3.96
CA LYS A 142 17.39 13.06 5.24
C LYS A 142 17.52 11.56 5.06
N THR A 143 18.57 10.97 5.64
CA THR A 143 18.79 9.52 5.56
C THR A 143 18.52 8.91 6.91
N VAL A 144 17.87 7.74 6.90
CA VAL A 144 17.56 6.94 8.09
C VAL A 144 17.79 5.47 7.79
N ASP A 145 18.46 4.77 8.72
CA ASP A 145 18.62 3.32 8.70
C ASP A 145 17.44 2.68 9.44
N ILE A 146 16.77 1.72 8.80
CA ILE A 146 15.56 1.09 9.34
C ILE A 146 15.76 -0.43 9.34
N ALA A 147 15.77 -1.03 10.51
CA ALA A 147 15.89 -2.47 10.67
C ALA A 147 14.69 -3.24 10.08
N PRO A 148 14.83 -4.55 9.86
CA PRO A 148 13.74 -5.39 9.36
C PRO A 148 12.53 -5.36 10.28
N ASN A 149 11.33 -5.21 9.71
CA ASN A 149 10.05 -5.12 10.44
C ASN A 149 9.96 -3.95 11.43
N GLU A 150 10.68 -2.86 11.15
CA GLU A 150 10.64 -1.64 11.96
C GLU A 150 10.07 -0.46 11.19
N VAL A 151 9.79 0.60 11.95
CA VAL A 151 9.31 1.88 11.43
C VAL A 151 10.35 2.93 11.77
N GLY A 152 10.89 3.57 10.73
CA GLY A 152 11.73 4.74 10.85
C GLY A 152 10.93 6.02 10.69
N GLY A 153 11.54 7.17 10.98
CA GLY A 153 10.88 8.45 10.79
C GLY A 153 11.87 9.58 10.53
N VAL A 154 11.45 10.53 9.72
CA VAL A 154 12.13 11.80 9.51
C VAL A 154 11.12 12.95 9.60
N GLU A 155 11.59 14.14 9.93
CA GLU A 155 10.78 15.35 10.00
C GLU A 155 11.38 16.42 9.11
N PHE A 156 10.54 17.20 8.44
CA PHE A 156 10.94 18.37 7.67
C PHE A 156 10.23 19.61 8.20
N GLN A 157 10.97 20.66 8.56
CA GLN A 157 10.37 21.91 9.00
C GLN A 157 10.01 22.75 7.79
N ILE A 158 8.75 23.13 7.68
CA ILE A 158 8.26 23.98 6.59
C ILE A 158 7.48 25.18 7.12
N LYS A 159 7.41 26.22 6.27
CA LYS A 159 6.68 27.46 6.54
C LYS A 159 5.84 27.84 5.31
N PRO A 160 4.51 27.68 5.35
CA PRO A 160 3.65 28.09 4.25
C PRO A 160 3.75 29.60 3.95
N THR A 161 3.91 29.95 2.69
CA THR A 161 4.05 31.36 2.23
C THR A 161 2.84 31.82 1.44
N LYS A 162 2.04 30.90 0.88
CA LYS A 162 0.87 31.20 0.05
C LYS A 162 -0.41 30.65 0.65
N LEU A 163 -1.55 31.19 0.23
CA LEU A 163 -2.88 30.68 0.54
C LEU A 163 -3.35 29.74 -0.57
N GLY A 164 -4.14 28.75 -0.21
CA GLY A 164 -4.73 27.77 -1.13
C GLY A 164 -4.49 26.33 -0.70
N VAL A 165 -4.73 25.40 -1.60
CA VAL A 165 -4.38 23.99 -1.41
C VAL A 165 -2.94 23.78 -1.88
N GLY A 166 -2.09 23.30 -0.98
CA GLY A 166 -0.70 22.98 -1.28
C GLY A 166 -0.52 21.45 -1.41
N GLU A 167 0.29 21.03 -2.36
CA GLU A 167 0.69 19.64 -2.54
C GLU A 167 2.14 19.47 -2.07
N LEU A 168 2.39 18.43 -1.27
CA LEU A 168 3.73 18.02 -0.85
C LEU A 168 4.10 16.74 -1.59
N LYS A 169 5.28 16.73 -2.20
CA LYS A 169 5.84 15.56 -2.83
C LYS A 169 7.03 15.05 -2.05
N ILE A 170 6.89 13.84 -1.50
CA ILE A 170 7.89 13.17 -0.68
C ILE A 170 8.27 11.87 -1.37
N THR A 171 9.55 11.62 -1.52
CA THR A 171 10.10 10.43 -2.16
C THR A 171 11.07 9.74 -1.22
N ALA A 172 11.09 8.41 -1.18
CA ALA A 172 12.09 7.61 -0.49
C ALA A 172 12.81 6.66 -1.46
N ARG A 173 14.10 6.55 -1.28
CA ARG A 173 14.97 5.65 -2.07
C ARG A 173 15.99 4.99 -1.18
#